data_f4f6214518d857bb509ce4f06909231a
#
_entry.id   f4f6214518d857bb509ce4f06909231a
#
_cell.length_a   1.000
_cell.length_b   1.000
_cell.length_c   1.000
_cell.angle_alpha   90.00
_cell.angle_beta   90.00
_cell.angle_gamma   90.00
#
_symmetry.space_group_name_H-M   'P 1'
#
loop_
_entity.id
_entity.type
_entity.pdbx_description
1 polymer ?
#
loop_
_entity_poly.entity_id
_entity_poly.type
_entity_poly.pdbx_seq_one_letter_code
_entity_poly.pdbx_strand_id
1 'polypeptide(L)'
;SWVRYTRGIRQVVMTAQLVLGNGFGIALASDSAVTSSGAQQSRTFDTSEKIHPLTDPHRLGVLHCGAVHYLGMPVGVLLDEWKASLGSRLQSVEGYRDNFLSWLADNLDNWSTSVDREWNSFESLDRRLWQMARSVKEEVESVAEDLRHDTALTVIRETNETLESCEPNDSQLKDMADDILARWGAEAAEGIPNFHSQIEHWFDGLPRSTEIDQEIHRFIRLTVEGGYEFPSWSDTRISFVGYGLKEMFPSLASVSLFGAIGSHVAHHKLMPRFAEPHGPSYALIIPQAQSDVIEQVLTGINT
;
A
#
# COMPACT_ATOMS: atom_id res chain seq x y z
N SER A 1 7.68 1.77 18.55
CA SER A 1 8.09 3.04 17.96
C SER A 1 8.66 2.81 16.56
N TRP A 2 7.79 2.73 15.58
CA TRP A 2 8.09 2.58 14.14
C TRP A 2 8.96 3.72 13.55
N VAL A 3 9.07 4.82 14.25
CA VAL A 3 9.80 6.02 13.81
C VAL A 3 11.33 5.81 13.68
N ARG A 4 11.89 4.75 14.24
CA ARG A 4 13.34 4.49 14.12
C ARG A 4 13.75 3.73 12.86
N TYR A 5 12.86 2.95 12.25
CA TYR A 5 13.19 2.11 11.08
C TYR A 5 13.18 2.85 9.74
N THR A 6 12.63 4.06 9.67
CA THR A 6 12.51 4.81 8.42
C THR A 6 13.60 5.86 8.18
N ARG A 7 14.65 5.92 9.01
CA ARG A 7 15.69 6.97 8.92
C ARG A 7 16.65 6.86 7.72
N GLY A 8 16.54 5.88 6.84
CA GLY A 8 17.49 5.66 5.75
C GLY A 8 17.00 5.95 4.33
N ILE A 9 15.70 5.92 4.07
CA ILE A 9 15.16 6.16 2.74
C ILE A 9 14.16 7.32 2.83
N ARG A 10 14.62 8.54 2.52
CA ARG A 10 13.68 9.61 2.16
C ARG A 10 13.05 9.19 0.83
N GLN A 11 11.93 8.46 0.93
CA GLN A 11 11.02 8.34 -0.18
C GLN A 11 10.52 9.76 -0.47
N VAL A 12 11.00 10.35 -1.55
CA VAL A 12 10.42 11.60 -2.06
C VAL A 12 9.10 11.21 -2.71
N VAL A 13 8.07 10.97 -1.89
CA VAL A 13 6.70 10.93 -2.39
C VAL A 13 6.37 12.37 -2.76
N MET A 14 6.30 12.65 -4.07
CA MET A 14 6.12 14.00 -4.62
C MET A 14 4.64 14.32 -4.86
N THR A 15 3.72 13.69 -4.13
CA THR A 15 2.29 13.96 -4.24
C THR A 15 1.78 14.59 -2.97
N ALA A 16 1.21 15.80 -3.07
CA ALA A 16 0.49 16.45 -2.00
C ALA A 16 -1.00 16.50 -2.34
N GLN A 17 -1.84 15.93 -1.46
CA GLN A 17 -3.29 15.92 -1.63
C GLN A 17 -3.97 16.37 -0.35
N LEU A 18 -5.04 17.13 -0.49
CA LEU A 18 -5.79 17.67 0.63
C LEU A 18 -7.29 17.47 0.43
N VAL A 19 -7.93 16.95 1.45
CA VAL A 19 -9.38 16.90 1.57
C VAL A 19 -9.81 17.88 2.63
N LEU A 20 -10.65 18.84 2.26
CA LEU A 20 -11.30 19.77 3.17
C LEU A 20 -12.80 19.49 3.15
N GLY A 21 -13.40 19.27 4.32
CA GLY A 21 -14.83 19.01 4.42
C GLY A 21 -15.43 19.64 5.66
N ASN A 22 -16.69 20.02 5.56
CA ASN A 22 -17.54 20.43 6.68
C ASN A 22 -18.99 20.04 6.44
N GLY A 23 -19.90 20.43 7.33
CA GLY A 23 -21.34 20.13 7.16
C GLY A 23 -21.99 20.70 5.90
N PHE A 24 -21.33 21.59 5.15
CA PHE A 24 -21.89 22.28 3.99
C PHE A 24 -21.28 21.81 2.66
N GLY A 25 -20.08 21.23 2.66
CA GLY A 25 -19.45 20.82 1.43
C GLY A 25 -18.05 20.22 1.60
N ILE A 26 -17.49 19.79 0.46
CA ILE A 26 -16.16 19.21 0.36
C ILE A 26 -15.39 19.92 -0.74
N ALA A 27 -14.11 20.17 -0.48
CA ALA A 27 -13.14 20.59 -1.48
C ALA A 27 -11.98 19.60 -1.53
N LEU A 28 -11.54 19.25 -2.72
CA LEU A 28 -10.42 18.36 -2.99
C LEU A 28 -9.34 19.15 -3.71
N ALA A 29 -8.11 18.99 -3.30
CA ALA A 29 -6.95 19.57 -3.96
C ALA A 29 -5.83 18.53 -4.09
N SER A 30 -5.15 18.53 -5.21
CA SER A 30 -3.98 17.69 -5.47
C SER A 30 -2.98 18.46 -6.33
N ASP A 31 -1.69 18.18 -6.13
CA ASP A 31 -0.69 18.52 -7.14
C ASP A 31 -0.86 17.64 -8.38
N SER A 32 -0.28 18.06 -9.50
CA SER A 32 -0.26 17.31 -10.76
C SER A 32 1.06 16.60 -11.02
N ALA A 33 2.04 16.70 -10.11
CA ALA A 33 3.37 16.16 -10.31
C ALA A 33 3.41 14.64 -10.16
N VAL A 34 4.03 13.98 -11.13
CA VAL A 34 4.39 12.55 -11.10
C VAL A 34 5.89 12.44 -11.31
N THR A 35 6.58 11.78 -10.39
CA THR A 35 7.99 11.48 -10.53
C THR A 35 8.18 10.04 -10.95
N SER A 36 8.80 9.84 -12.09
CA SER A 36 9.28 8.53 -12.53
C SER A 36 10.77 8.42 -12.20
N SER A 37 11.12 7.49 -11.33
CA SER A 37 12.50 7.22 -10.94
C SER A 37 13.01 6.00 -11.71
N GLY A 38 13.95 6.21 -12.64
CA GLY A 38 14.71 5.14 -13.28
C GLY A 38 16.09 5.01 -12.61
N ALA A 39 16.80 3.92 -12.89
CA ALA A 39 18.11 3.60 -12.28
C ALA A 39 19.18 4.70 -12.41
N GLN A 40 19.03 5.65 -13.34
CA GLN A 40 20.01 6.71 -13.58
C GLN A 40 19.43 8.13 -13.63
N GLN A 41 18.11 8.31 -13.74
CA GLN A 41 17.49 9.64 -13.84
C GLN A 41 16.08 9.62 -13.25
N SER A 42 15.75 10.67 -12.49
CA SER A 42 14.39 10.98 -12.08
C SER A 42 13.80 12.03 -13.04
N ARG A 43 12.58 11.80 -13.52
CA ARG A 43 11.83 12.76 -14.35
C ARG A 43 10.51 13.08 -13.68
N THR A 44 10.18 14.36 -13.61
CA THR A 44 8.89 14.84 -13.11
C THR A 44 8.02 15.29 -14.28
N PHE A 45 6.75 14.87 -14.28
CA PHE A 45 5.73 15.24 -15.25
C PHE A 45 4.62 15.97 -14.50
N ASP A 46 4.17 17.12 -15.00
CA ASP A 46 3.17 17.98 -14.34
C ASP A 46 1.76 17.84 -14.94
N THR A 47 1.45 16.68 -15.52
CA THR A 47 0.21 16.49 -16.30
C THR A 47 -0.69 15.37 -15.79
N SER A 48 -0.47 14.87 -14.58
CA SER A 48 -1.28 13.79 -14.05
C SER A 48 -2.56 14.29 -13.40
N GLU A 49 -3.70 13.84 -13.89
CA GLU A 49 -4.97 14.02 -13.22
C GLU A 49 -5.07 13.01 -12.07
N LYS A 50 -5.16 13.52 -10.83
CA LYS A 50 -5.22 12.73 -9.61
C LYS A 50 -6.56 12.87 -8.88
N ILE A 51 -7.45 13.70 -9.38
CA ILE A 51 -8.81 13.91 -8.87
C ILE A 51 -9.80 13.54 -9.96
N HIS A 52 -10.62 12.55 -9.69
CA HIS A 52 -11.60 12.01 -10.63
C HIS A 52 -13.01 12.27 -10.09
N PRO A 53 -13.69 13.33 -10.52
CA PRO A 53 -15.07 13.57 -10.09
C PRO A 53 -16.01 12.54 -10.72
N LEU A 54 -17.01 12.12 -9.95
CA LEU A 54 -18.14 11.37 -10.48
C LEU A 54 -19.24 12.34 -10.87
N THR A 55 -19.81 12.15 -12.07
CA THR A 55 -20.94 12.93 -12.57
C THR A 55 -22.24 12.53 -11.88
N ASP A 56 -23.27 13.37 -12.01
CA ASP A 56 -24.61 13.05 -11.51
C ASP A 56 -25.07 11.65 -11.95
N PRO A 57 -25.75 10.90 -11.06
CA PRO A 57 -26.30 11.33 -9.78
C PRO A 57 -25.33 11.21 -8.58
N HIS A 58 -24.08 10.82 -8.81
CA HIS A 58 -23.09 10.58 -7.76
C HIS A 58 -22.51 11.90 -7.24
N ARG A 59 -22.48 12.08 -5.92
CA ARG A 59 -21.89 13.26 -5.26
C ARG A 59 -20.57 12.87 -4.63
N LEU A 60 -19.60 12.51 -5.44
CA LEU A 60 -18.35 11.91 -5.00
C LEU A 60 -17.19 12.38 -5.87
N GLY A 61 -16.04 12.57 -5.27
CA GLY A 61 -14.75 12.67 -5.93
C GLY A 61 -13.85 11.52 -5.50
N VAL A 62 -13.01 11.04 -6.42
CA VAL A 62 -12.00 10.02 -6.12
C VAL A 62 -10.63 10.65 -6.29
N LEU A 63 -9.77 10.45 -5.30
CA LEU A 63 -8.35 10.82 -5.38
C LEU A 63 -7.51 9.54 -5.45
N HIS A 64 -6.38 9.59 -6.16
CA HIS A 64 -5.39 8.54 -6.08
C HIS A 64 -3.99 9.11 -5.86
N CYS A 65 -3.16 8.38 -5.12
CA CYS A 65 -1.75 8.68 -4.91
C CYS A 65 -0.92 7.39 -4.82
N GLY A 66 0.40 7.53 -4.85
CA GLY A 66 1.32 6.41 -4.93
C GLY A 66 1.61 6.01 -6.38
N ALA A 67 1.55 4.73 -6.69
CA ALA A 67 1.78 4.25 -8.05
C ALA A 67 0.68 4.72 -9.01
N VAL A 68 1.08 5.17 -10.19
CA VAL A 68 0.16 5.63 -11.24
C VAL A 68 -0.42 4.47 -12.07
N HIS A 69 0.07 3.26 -11.84
CA HIS A 69 -0.41 2.03 -12.47
C HIS A 69 -0.74 0.99 -11.39
N TYR A 70 -1.78 0.22 -11.64
CA TYR A 70 -2.11 -0.98 -10.88
C TYR A 70 -2.12 -2.17 -11.83
N LEU A 71 -1.28 -3.17 -11.58
CA LEU A 71 -1.11 -4.34 -12.46
C LEU A 71 -0.88 -3.97 -13.93
N GLY A 72 -0.05 -2.95 -14.17
CA GLY A 72 0.26 -2.47 -15.51
C GLY A 72 -0.77 -1.51 -16.14
N MET A 73 -1.98 -1.40 -15.57
CA MET A 73 -3.03 -0.51 -16.08
C MET A 73 -2.98 0.87 -15.39
N PRO A 74 -3.05 1.99 -16.13
CA PRO A 74 -3.12 3.32 -15.51
C PRO A 74 -4.35 3.45 -14.60
N VAL A 75 -4.14 3.97 -13.39
CA VAL A 75 -5.22 4.10 -12.37
C VAL A 75 -6.38 4.96 -12.89
N GLY A 76 -6.07 6.04 -13.62
CA GLY A 76 -7.13 6.88 -14.22
C GLY A 76 -8.05 6.11 -15.16
N VAL A 77 -7.50 5.22 -16.00
CA VAL A 77 -8.28 4.35 -16.90
C VAL A 77 -9.14 3.39 -16.10
N LEU A 78 -8.60 2.75 -15.05
CA LEU A 78 -9.39 1.86 -14.18
C LEU A 78 -10.57 2.60 -13.53
N LEU A 79 -10.32 3.82 -13.05
CA LEU A 79 -11.38 4.64 -12.45
C LEU A 79 -12.43 5.07 -13.47
N ASP A 80 -12.05 5.36 -14.72
CA ASP A 80 -12.99 5.73 -15.78
C ASP A 80 -13.87 4.55 -16.20
N GLU A 81 -13.28 3.36 -16.37
CA GLU A 81 -14.02 2.13 -16.67
C GLU A 81 -14.98 1.75 -15.53
N TRP A 82 -14.50 1.82 -14.28
CA TRP A 82 -15.35 1.59 -13.12
C TRP A 82 -16.51 2.61 -13.06
N LYS A 83 -16.24 3.90 -13.23
CA LYS A 83 -17.27 4.95 -13.25
C LYS A 83 -18.34 4.66 -14.32
N ALA A 84 -17.93 4.20 -15.51
CA ALA A 84 -18.84 3.84 -16.58
C ALA A 84 -19.74 2.63 -16.22
N SER A 85 -19.28 1.75 -15.33
CA SER A 85 -20.06 0.61 -14.84
C SER A 85 -21.04 0.95 -13.71
N LEU A 86 -20.92 2.13 -13.09
CA LEU A 86 -21.79 2.55 -12.01
C LEU A 86 -23.20 2.83 -12.52
N GLY A 87 -24.19 2.25 -11.85
CA GLY A 87 -25.61 2.50 -12.12
C GLY A 87 -26.17 3.62 -11.23
N SER A 88 -27.00 3.24 -10.25
CA SER A 88 -27.59 4.17 -9.31
C SER A 88 -26.61 4.55 -8.19
N ARG A 89 -26.91 5.67 -7.51
CA ARG A 89 -26.15 6.14 -6.37
C ARG A 89 -26.12 5.13 -5.24
N LEU A 90 -24.92 4.83 -4.71
CA LEU A 90 -24.73 3.89 -3.61
C LEU A 90 -25.07 4.54 -2.25
N GLN A 91 -25.32 3.69 -1.25
CA GLN A 91 -25.86 4.12 0.04
C GLN A 91 -24.87 4.95 0.87
N SER A 92 -23.56 4.61 0.78
CA SER A 92 -22.48 5.25 1.53
C SER A 92 -21.22 5.39 0.68
N VAL A 93 -20.29 6.23 1.11
CA VAL A 93 -18.96 6.37 0.48
C VAL A 93 -18.15 5.09 0.61
N GLU A 94 -18.28 4.37 1.74
CA GLU A 94 -17.69 3.03 1.88
C GLU A 94 -18.27 2.05 0.86
N GLY A 95 -19.56 2.14 0.57
CA GLY A 95 -20.20 1.33 -0.49
C GLY A 95 -19.57 1.56 -1.87
N TYR A 96 -19.13 2.78 -2.19
CA TYR A 96 -18.39 3.05 -3.43
C TYR A 96 -17.01 2.39 -3.44
N ARG A 97 -16.26 2.47 -2.33
CA ARG A 97 -14.98 1.77 -2.17
C ARG A 97 -15.15 0.26 -2.38
N ASP A 98 -16.13 -0.33 -1.69
CA ASP A 98 -16.34 -1.78 -1.73
C ASP A 98 -16.86 -2.25 -3.10
N ASN A 99 -17.70 -1.45 -3.77
CA ASN A 99 -18.11 -1.69 -5.15
C ASN A 99 -16.92 -1.63 -6.12
N PHE A 100 -16.02 -0.66 -5.94
CA PHE A 100 -14.81 -0.57 -6.74
C PHE A 100 -13.91 -1.81 -6.57
N LEU A 101 -13.72 -2.29 -5.34
CA LEU A 101 -12.94 -3.51 -5.08
C LEU A 101 -13.56 -4.74 -5.72
N SER A 102 -14.90 -4.89 -5.64
CA SER A 102 -15.59 -5.98 -6.31
C SER A 102 -15.45 -5.88 -7.82
N TRP A 103 -15.62 -4.69 -8.39
CA TRP A 103 -15.44 -4.44 -9.82
C TRP A 103 -14.01 -4.76 -10.28
N LEU A 104 -12.99 -4.38 -9.49
CA LEU A 104 -11.61 -4.74 -9.79
C LEU A 104 -11.43 -6.26 -9.84
N ALA A 105 -11.90 -6.99 -8.84
CA ALA A 105 -11.79 -8.44 -8.76
C ALA A 105 -12.46 -9.12 -9.97
N ASP A 106 -13.65 -8.66 -10.34
CA ASP A 106 -14.44 -9.23 -11.44
C ASP A 106 -13.83 -8.96 -12.83
N ASN A 107 -12.97 -7.94 -12.95
CA ASN A 107 -12.44 -7.48 -14.23
C ASN A 107 -10.93 -7.69 -14.41
N LEU A 108 -10.21 -8.25 -13.43
CA LEU A 108 -8.76 -8.43 -13.48
C LEU A 108 -8.28 -9.15 -14.75
N ASP A 109 -9.01 -10.16 -15.21
CA ASP A 109 -8.65 -10.95 -16.38
C ASP A 109 -8.70 -10.16 -17.71
N ASN A 110 -9.32 -8.98 -17.71
CA ASN A 110 -9.39 -8.14 -18.91
C ASN A 110 -8.05 -7.50 -19.28
N TRP A 111 -7.11 -7.37 -18.32
CA TRP A 111 -5.84 -6.66 -18.57
C TRP A 111 -4.61 -7.31 -17.92
N SER A 112 -4.76 -8.38 -17.14
CA SER A 112 -3.62 -9.05 -16.50
C SER A 112 -3.78 -10.55 -16.49
N THR A 113 -2.67 -11.29 -16.65
CA THR A 113 -2.67 -12.75 -16.46
C THR A 113 -2.51 -13.10 -14.98
N SER A 114 -2.84 -14.35 -14.61
CA SER A 114 -2.63 -14.82 -13.23
C SER A 114 -1.15 -14.78 -12.84
N VAL A 115 -0.23 -15.05 -13.76
CA VAL A 115 1.21 -15.01 -13.54
C VAL A 115 1.67 -13.57 -13.29
N ASP A 116 1.20 -12.60 -14.09
CA ASP A 116 1.55 -11.19 -13.89
C ASP A 116 1.06 -10.68 -12.53
N ARG A 117 -0.14 -11.10 -12.11
CA ARG A 117 -0.70 -10.76 -10.80
C ARG A 117 0.13 -11.31 -9.65
N GLU A 118 0.51 -12.57 -9.74
CA GLU A 118 1.37 -13.19 -8.73
C GLU A 118 2.74 -12.53 -8.66
N TRP A 119 3.36 -12.21 -9.80
CA TRP A 119 4.61 -11.47 -9.83
C TRP A 119 4.53 -10.11 -9.15
N ASN A 120 3.50 -9.33 -9.42
CA ASN A 120 3.30 -8.04 -8.77
C ASN A 120 3.15 -8.16 -7.24
N SER A 121 2.44 -9.20 -6.77
CA SER A 121 2.30 -9.46 -5.34
C SER A 121 3.61 -9.95 -4.72
N PHE A 122 4.35 -10.78 -5.45
CA PHE A 122 5.65 -11.27 -5.02
C PHE A 122 6.70 -10.14 -4.94
N GLU A 123 6.67 -9.14 -5.82
CA GLU A 123 7.56 -7.97 -5.73
C GLU A 123 7.46 -7.25 -4.38
N SER A 124 6.28 -7.25 -3.77
CA SER A 124 6.09 -6.69 -2.42
C SER A 124 6.83 -7.53 -1.36
N LEU A 125 6.77 -8.86 -1.46
CA LEU A 125 7.54 -9.76 -0.61
C LEU A 125 9.06 -9.62 -0.84
N ASP A 126 9.50 -9.62 -2.11
CA ASP A 126 10.91 -9.47 -2.47
C ASP A 126 11.51 -8.18 -1.88
N ARG A 127 10.81 -7.08 -2.01
CA ARG A 127 11.22 -5.81 -1.44
C ARG A 127 11.31 -5.84 0.08
N ARG A 128 10.45 -6.63 0.73
CA ARG A 128 10.50 -6.85 2.17
C ARG A 128 11.71 -7.66 2.60
N LEU A 129 12.02 -8.70 1.87
CA LEU A 129 13.23 -9.47 2.10
C LEU A 129 14.48 -8.58 1.95
N TRP A 130 14.51 -7.73 0.94
CA TRP A 130 15.57 -6.74 0.79
C TRP A 130 15.67 -5.77 1.98
N GLN A 131 14.54 -5.22 2.44
CA GLN A 131 14.52 -4.30 3.59
C GLN A 131 15.01 -4.99 4.85
N MET A 132 14.55 -6.21 5.10
CA MET A 132 15.00 -7.03 6.23
C MET A 132 16.50 -7.29 6.14
N ALA A 133 16.99 -7.79 5.02
CA ALA A 133 18.41 -8.07 4.81
C ALA A 133 19.26 -6.81 4.99
N ARG A 134 18.80 -5.67 4.53
CA ARG A 134 19.47 -4.38 4.72
C ARG A 134 19.53 -3.98 6.19
N SER A 135 18.43 -4.10 6.93
CA SER A 135 18.41 -3.81 8.38
C SER A 135 19.37 -4.73 9.15
N VAL A 136 19.35 -6.03 8.83
CA VAL A 136 20.30 -6.99 9.42
C VAL A 136 21.73 -6.59 9.10
N LYS A 137 22.03 -6.22 7.86
CA LYS A 137 23.38 -5.81 7.43
C LYS A 137 23.86 -4.57 8.19
N GLU A 138 23.05 -3.52 8.28
CA GLU A 138 23.39 -2.28 8.99
C GLU A 138 23.72 -2.54 10.48
N GLU A 139 22.97 -3.39 11.16
CA GLU A 139 23.21 -3.74 12.57
C GLU A 139 24.42 -4.66 12.75
N VAL A 140 24.57 -5.67 11.91
CA VAL A 140 25.68 -6.64 11.95
C VAL A 140 27.04 -5.96 11.65
N GLU A 141 27.08 -4.98 10.74
CA GLU A 141 28.29 -4.22 10.44
C GLU A 141 28.72 -3.30 11.60
N SER A 142 27.80 -2.97 12.52
CA SER A 142 28.08 -2.11 13.67
C SER A 142 28.69 -2.83 14.86
N VAL A 143 28.72 -4.17 14.89
CA VAL A 143 29.15 -4.99 16.01
C VAL A 143 30.40 -5.83 15.70
N ALA A 144 31.04 -6.34 16.74
CA ALA A 144 32.20 -7.25 16.63
C ALA A 144 31.78 -8.58 15.98
N GLU A 145 32.72 -9.24 15.31
CA GLU A 145 32.46 -10.44 14.48
C GLU A 145 31.80 -11.59 15.24
N ASP A 146 32.18 -11.81 16.49
CA ASP A 146 31.65 -12.83 17.39
C ASP A 146 30.19 -12.57 17.80
N LEU A 147 29.70 -11.34 17.70
CA LEU A 147 28.31 -10.94 18.02
C LEU A 147 27.40 -10.92 16.82
N ARG A 148 27.91 -11.00 15.59
CA ARG A 148 27.14 -10.81 14.36
C ARG A 148 25.99 -11.78 14.20
N HIS A 149 26.19 -13.04 14.56
CA HIS A 149 25.15 -14.05 14.48
C HIS A 149 23.95 -13.72 15.38
N ASP A 150 24.21 -13.43 16.66
CA ASP A 150 23.16 -13.13 17.64
C ASP A 150 22.46 -11.81 17.32
N THR A 151 23.20 -10.83 16.80
CA THR A 151 22.62 -9.56 16.32
C THR A 151 21.67 -9.79 15.15
N ALA A 152 22.07 -10.57 14.14
CA ALA A 152 21.21 -10.89 13.00
C ALA A 152 19.90 -11.57 13.45
N LEU A 153 20.02 -12.58 14.31
CA LEU A 153 18.87 -13.32 14.84
C LEU A 153 17.93 -12.41 15.64
N THR A 154 18.49 -11.51 16.46
CA THR A 154 17.71 -10.55 17.26
C THR A 154 16.91 -9.60 16.36
N VAL A 155 17.54 -9.01 15.34
CA VAL A 155 16.86 -8.08 14.40
C VAL A 155 15.69 -8.75 13.70
N ILE A 156 15.88 -9.99 13.23
CA ILE A 156 14.82 -10.72 12.52
C ILE A 156 13.68 -11.07 13.48
N ARG A 157 13.97 -11.52 14.70
CA ARG A 157 12.96 -11.85 15.70
C ARG A 157 12.14 -10.65 16.15
N GLU A 158 12.77 -9.53 16.45
CA GLU A 158 12.08 -8.30 16.84
C GLU A 158 11.15 -7.81 15.72
N THR A 159 11.58 -7.98 14.47
CA THR A 159 10.73 -7.66 13.33
C THR A 159 9.53 -8.61 13.24
N ASN A 160 9.73 -9.91 13.42
CA ASN A 160 8.66 -10.91 13.43
C ASN A 160 7.65 -10.67 14.55
N GLU A 161 8.13 -10.39 15.77
CA GLU A 161 7.28 -10.07 16.92
C GLU A 161 6.43 -8.80 16.65
N THR A 162 7.04 -7.81 16.01
CA THR A 162 6.33 -6.60 15.61
C THR A 162 5.23 -6.94 14.60
N LEU A 163 5.53 -7.75 13.59
CA LEU A 163 4.55 -8.20 12.61
C LEU A 163 3.42 -9.00 13.24
N GLU A 164 3.69 -9.91 14.15
CA GLU A 164 2.67 -10.70 14.85
C GLU A 164 1.74 -9.85 15.73
N SER A 165 2.24 -8.74 16.24
CA SER A 165 1.44 -7.82 17.06
C SER A 165 0.42 -7.02 16.26
N CYS A 166 0.52 -7.01 14.92
CA CYS A 166 -0.37 -6.30 14.04
C CYS A 166 -1.57 -7.18 13.63
N GLU A 167 -2.76 -6.58 13.55
CA GLU A 167 -3.90 -7.28 12.96
C GLU A 167 -3.71 -7.42 11.44
N PRO A 168 -4.05 -8.58 10.84
CA PRO A 168 -3.97 -8.74 9.40
C PRO A 168 -4.88 -7.74 8.67
N ASN A 169 -4.32 -7.05 7.70
CA ASN A 169 -5.07 -6.08 6.88
C ASN A 169 -6.05 -6.77 5.91
N ASP A 170 -5.78 -8.02 5.58
CA ASP A 170 -6.55 -8.81 4.64
C ASP A 170 -6.69 -10.26 5.13
N SER A 171 -7.85 -10.57 5.72
CA SER A 171 -8.12 -11.90 6.28
C SER A 171 -8.13 -13.01 5.23
N GLN A 172 -8.46 -12.70 3.96
CA GLN A 172 -8.48 -13.71 2.89
C GLN A 172 -7.07 -14.14 2.51
N LEU A 173 -6.07 -13.25 2.54
CA LEU A 173 -4.68 -13.63 2.33
C LEU A 173 -4.18 -14.60 3.39
N LYS A 174 -4.61 -14.44 4.63
CA LYS A 174 -4.28 -15.37 5.71
C LYS A 174 -4.78 -16.80 5.40
N ASP A 175 -6.01 -16.90 4.95
CA ASP A 175 -6.61 -18.22 4.60
C ASP A 175 -5.93 -18.85 3.37
N MET A 176 -5.38 -18.04 2.47
CA MET A 176 -4.68 -18.48 1.26
C MET A 176 -3.17 -18.66 1.46
N ALA A 177 -2.62 -18.29 2.61
CA ALA A 177 -1.17 -18.19 2.80
C ALA A 177 -0.42 -19.50 2.55
N ASP A 178 -0.95 -20.63 3.00
CA ASP A 178 -0.30 -21.94 2.80
C ASP A 178 -0.18 -22.30 1.31
N ASP A 179 -1.21 -22.06 0.52
CA ASP A 179 -1.20 -22.31 -0.92
C ASP A 179 -0.25 -21.36 -1.67
N ILE A 180 -0.24 -20.09 -1.27
CA ILE A 180 0.68 -19.06 -1.83
C ILE A 180 2.12 -19.44 -1.53
N LEU A 181 2.43 -19.76 -0.29
CA LEU A 181 3.78 -20.13 0.16
C LEU A 181 4.26 -21.42 -0.50
N ALA A 182 3.37 -22.40 -0.66
CA ALA A 182 3.70 -23.64 -1.37
C ALA A 182 4.08 -23.38 -2.83
N ARG A 183 3.34 -22.51 -3.53
CA ARG A 183 3.65 -22.15 -4.92
C ARG A 183 4.94 -21.35 -5.04
N TRP A 184 5.11 -20.30 -4.22
CA TRP A 184 6.30 -19.44 -4.28
C TRP A 184 7.55 -20.08 -3.69
N GLY A 185 7.40 -21.16 -2.91
CA GLY A 185 8.50 -21.96 -2.37
C GLY A 185 8.88 -23.16 -3.24
N ALA A 186 8.10 -23.48 -4.29
CA ALA A 186 8.43 -24.56 -5.21
C ALA A 186 9.69 -24.22 -6.02
N GLU A 187 10.34 -25.26 -6.58
CA GLU A 187 11.42 -25.03 -7.55
C GLU A 187 10.94 -24.15 -8.70
N ALA A 188 11.81 -23.20 -9.09
CA ALA A 188 11.46 -22.18 -10.07
C ALA A 188 11.02 -22.83 -11.40
N ALA A 189 9.74 -22.74 -11.72
CA ALA A 189 9.24 -22.91 -13.06
C ALA A 189 9.26 -21.56 -13.79
N GLU A 190 9.36 -21.58 -15.12
CA GLU A 190 9.37 -20.36 -15.92
C GLU A 190 8.13 -19.50 -15.62
N GLY A 191 8.37 -18.26 -15.19
CA GLY A 191 7.31 -17.29 -14.86
C GLY A 191 6.68 -17.44 -13.47
N ILE A 192 7.19 -18.30 -12.59
CA ILE A 192 6.71 -18.44 -11.22
C ILE A 192 7.71 -17.82 -10.24
N PRO A 193 7.28 -16.92 -9.35
CA PRO A 193 8.13 -16.35 -8.31
C PRO A 193 8.67 -17.43 -7.36
N ASN A 194 9.90 -17.27 -6.87
CA ASN A 194 10.52 -18.18 -5.92
C ASN A 194 11.24 -17.41 -4.80
N PHE A 195 10.75 -17.55 -3.57
CA PHE A 195 11.33 -16.83 -2.44
C PHE A 195 12.67 -17.40 -1.95
N HIS A 196 12.98 -18.68 -2.20
CA HIS A 196 14.27 -19.25 -1.78
C HIS A 196 15.43 -18.57 -2.51
N SER A 197 15.29 -18.36 -3.82
CA SER A 197 16.32 -17.64 -4.60
C SER A 197 16.49 -16.19 -4.13
N GLN A 198 15.42 -15.54 -3.66
CA GLN A 198 15.49 -14.19 -3.13
C GLN A 198 16.17 -14.14 -1.75
N ILE A 199 15.90 -15.14 -0.89
CA ILE A 199 16.62 -15.27 0.38
C ILE A 199 18.13 -15.40 0.13
N GLU A 200 18.54 -16.30 -0.78
CA GLU A 200 19.95 -16.47 -1.12
C GLU A 200 20.57 -15.19 -1.68
N HIS A 201 19.82 -14.47 -2.52
CA HIS A 201 20.28 -13.22 -3.12
C HIS A 201 20.45 -12.09 -2.09
N TRP A 202 19.43 -11.83 -1.26
CA TRP A 202 19.44 -10.67 -0.38
C TRP A 202 20.26 -10.90 0.91
N PHE A 203 20.37 -12.15 1.38
CA PHE A 203 21.12 -12.51 2.56
C PHE A 203 22.54 -13.04 2.26
N ASP A 204 23.01 -12.89 1.02
CA ASP A 204 24.39 -13.25 0.67
C ASP A 204 25.39 -12.43 1.50
N GLY A 205 26.38 -13.14 2.06
CA GLY A 205 27.39 -12.55 2.93
C GLY A 205 26.92 -12.17 4.34
N LEU A 206 25.66 -12.41 4.70
CA LEU A 206 25.16 -12.24 6.08
C LEU A 206 25.27 -13.53 6.89
N PRO A 207 25.27 -13.46 8.24
CA PRO A 207 25.29 -14.66 9.09
C PRO A 207 24.10 -15.56 8.77
N ARG A 208 24.34 -16.87 8.64
CA ARG A 208 23.33 -17.88 8.35
C ARG A 208 23.43 -19.04 9.34
N SER A 209 22.31 -19.55 9.74
CA SER A 209 22.14 -20.77 10.53
C SER A 209 20.74 -21.31 10.32
N THR A 210 20.49 -22.55 10.71
CA THR A 210 19.13 -23.12 10.66
C THR A 210 18.11 -22.27 11.40
N GLU A 211 18.51 -21.65 12.52
CA GLU A 211 17.64 -20.81 13.32
C GLU A 211 17.31 -19.49 12.61
N ILE A 212 18.30 -18.84 12.00
CA ILE A 212 18.10 -17.63 11.17
C ILE A 212 17.21 -17.96 9.99
N ASP A 213 17.43 -19.06 9.30
CA ASP A 213 16.62 -19.49 8.16
C ASP A 213 15.15 -19.73 8.56
N GLN A 214 14.90 -20.34 9.71
CA GLN A 214 13.55 -20.51 10.26
C GLN A 214 12.86 -19.17 10.52
N GLU A 215 13.57 -18.21 11.10
CA GLU A 215 13.02 -16.88 11.36
C GLU A 215 12.77 -16.08 10.06
N ILE A 216 13.61 -16.25 9.03
CA ILE A 216 13.36 -15.67 7.70
C ILE A 216 12.09 -16.27 7.07
N HIS A 217 11.91 -17.60 7.14
CA HIS A 217 10.69 -18.25 6.66
C HIS A 217 9.44 -17.81 7.43
N ARG A 218 9.57 -17.62 8.75
CA ARG A 218 8.51 -17.04 9.58
C ARG A 218 8.16 -15.62 9.15
N PHE A 219 9.17 -14.79 8.87
CA PHE A 219 8.98 -13.45 8.33
C PHE A 219 8.21 -13.45 7.00
N ILE A 220 8.57 -14.35 6.07
CA ILE A 220 7.88 -14.51 4.79
C ILE A 220 6.41 -14.87 5.02
N ARG A 221 6.14 -15.84 5.90
CA ARG A 221 4.78 -16.25 6.25
C ARG A 221 3.98 -15.06 6.80
N LEU A 222 4.49 -14.38 7.81
CA LEU A 222 3.84 -13.22 8.42
C LEU A 222 3.58 -12.12 7.41
N THR A 223 4.50 -11.92 6.47
CA THR A 223 4.35 -10.96 5.38
C THR A 223 3.19 -11.34 4.45
N VAL A 224 3.05 -12.60 4.07
CA VAL A 224 1.95 -13.07 3.22
C VAL A 224 0.61 -13.02 3.96
N GLU A 225 0.57 -13.51 5.21
CA GLU A 225 -0.65 -13.54 6.03
C GLU A 225 -1.15 -12.13 6.39
N GLY A 226 -0.25 -11.19 6.56
CA GLY A 226 -0.57 -9.87 7.09
C GLY A 226 -1.16 -8.91 6.08
N GLY A 227 -0.84 -9.02 4.80
CA GLY A 227 -1.24 -8.03 3.79
C GLY A 227 -0.91 -6.59 4.23
N TYR A 228 0.27 -6.39 4.84
CA TYR A 228 0.60 -5.20 5.60
C TYR A 228 0.67 -3.93 4.79
N GLU A 229 0.34 -2.80 5.45
CA GLU A 229 0.72 -1.46 5.03
C GLU A 229 2.24 -1.39 4.83
N PHE A 230 2.63 -1.61 3.61
CA PHE A 230 3.97 -1.28 3.22
C PHE A 230 3.93 0.05 2.51
N PRO A 231 4.76 1.00 2.89
CA PRO A 231 5.15 2.01 1.96
C PRO A 231 5.94 1.30 0.85
N SER A 232 5.25 0.56 -0.01
CA SER A 232 5.83 0.07 -1.23
C SER A 232 5.73 1.18 -2.26
N TRP A 233 6.75 1.29 -3.12
CA TRP A 233 6.76 2.23 -4.23
C TRP A 233 5.66 1.92 -5.26
N SER A 234 5.04 0.75 -5.14
CA SER A 234 3.99 0.23 -6.00
C SER A 234 2.59 0.33 -5.40
N ASP A 235 2.44 0.78 -4.14
CA ASP A 235 1.12 0.90 -3.55
C ASP A 235 0.34 2.02 -4.23
N THR A 236 -0.86 1.69 -4.62
CA THR A 236 -1.83 2.66 -5.10
C THR A 236 -2.86 2.90 -4.00
N ARG A 237 -2.91 4.11 -3.47
CA ARG A 237 -3.97 4.50 -2.55
C ARG A 237 -5.07 5.21 -3.31
N ILE A 238 -6.30 4.78 -3.09
CA ILE A 238 -7.49 5.37 -3.68
C ILE A 238 -8.40 5.83 -2.55
N SER A 239 -8.84 7.09 -2.61
CA SER A 239 -9.68 7.73 -1.60
C SER A 239 -10.97 8.21 -2.24
N PHE A 240 -12.09 7.72 -1.75
CA PHE A 240 -13.45 8.09 -2.13
C PHE A 240 -13.95 9.12 -1.14
N VAL A 241 -14.39 10.28 -1.63
CA VAL A 241 -14.75 11.42 -0.79
C VAL A 241 -16.05 12.04 -1.28
N GLY A 242 -17.05 12.12 -0.42
CA GLY A 242 -18.33 12.68 -0.82
C GLY A 242 -19.49 12.28 0.05
N TYR A 243 -20.63 12.01 -0.59
CA TYR A 243 -21.87 11.66 0.07
C TYR A 243 -22.49 10.43 -0.58
N GLY A 244 -22.74 9.39 0.18
CA GLY A 244 -23.66 8.33 -0.19
C GLY A 244 -25.13 8.81 -0.18
N LEU A 245 -26.04 7.95 -0.62
CA LEU A 245 -27.47 8.28 -0.68
C LEU A 245 -28.07 8.53 0.72
N LYS A 246 -27.58 7.80 1.73
CA LYS A 246 -28.04 7.90 3.12
C LYS A 246 -27.16 8.78 4.01
N GLU A 247 -26.10 9.34 3.48
CA GLU A 247 -25.17 10.17 4.26
C GLU A 247 -25.60 11.63 4.19
N MET A 248 -25.80 12.23 5.36
CA MET A 248 -26.12 13.67 5.49
C MET A 248 -24.87 14.53 5.58
N PHE A 249 -23.74 13.92 5.95
CA PHE A 249 -22.44 14.58 6.10
C PHE A 249 -21.42 13.93 5.19
N PRO A 250 -20.40 14.70 4.77
CA PRO A 250 -19.34 14.14 3.93
C PRO A 250 -18.53 13.10 4.67
N SER A 251 -18.21 12.02 3.98
CA SER A 251 -17.34 10.97 4.47
C SER A 251 -16.20 10.71 3.50
N LEU A 252 -15.15 10.07 4.02
CA LEU A 252 -13.99 9.62 3.29
C LEU A 252 -13.77 8.14 3.59
N ALA A 253 -13.66 7.33 2.54
CA ALA A 253 -13.26 5.93 2.62
C ALA A 253 -12.07 5.69 1.70
N SER A 254 -10.99 5.15 2.24
CA SER A 254 -9.77 4.92 1.46
C SER A 254 -9.40 3.44 1.44
N VAL A 255 -8.64 3.06 0.42
CA VAL A 255 -8.07 1.73 0.26
C VAL A 255 -6.67 1.84 -0.33
N SER A 256 -5.74 1.04 0.19
CA SER A 256 -4.44 0.80 -0.43
C SER A 256 -4.48 -0.55 -1.15
N LEU A 257 -4.00 -0.56 -2.40
CA LEU A 257 -3.94 -1.75 -3.26
C LEU A 257 -2.48 -2.21 -3.36
N PHE A 258 -2.23 -3.50 -3.16
CA PHE A 258 -0.88 -4.07 -3.15
C PHE A 258 -0.60 -5.00 -4.34
N GLY A 259 -1.61 -5.41 -5.07
CA GLY A 259 -1.53 -6.38 -6.15
C GLY A 259 -2.76 -7.29 -6.17
N ALA A 260 -2.66 -8.45 -6.81
CA ALA A 260 -3.72 -9.45 -6.81
C ALA A 260 -3.16 -10.86 -6.94
N ILE A 261 -3.80 -11.84 -6.30
CA ILE A 261 -3.48 -13.26 -6.39
C ILE A 261 -4.72 -13.99 -6.86
N GLY A 262 -4.65 -14.62 -8.02
CA GLY A 262 -5.84 -15.15 -8.69
C GLY A 262 -6.83 -14.03 -8.99
N SER A 263 -8.06 -14.14 -8.52
CA SER A 263 -9.08 -13.09 -8.58
C SER A 263 -9.14 -12.23 -7.30
N HIS A 264 -8.32 -12.53 -6.30
CA HIS A 264 -8.30 -11.79 -5.05
C HIS A 264 -7.46 -10.53 -5.19
N VAL A 265 -8.06 -9.36 -4.96
CA VAL A 265 -7.38 -8.05 -4.91
C VAL A 265 -6.80 -7.86 -3.52
N ALA A 266 -5.48 -7.94 -3.40
CA ALA A 266 -4.78 -7.70 -2.14
C ALA A 266 -4.89 -6.21 -1.76
N HIS A 267 -5.50 -5.91 -0.62
CA HIS A 267 -5.81 -4.54 -0.24
C HIS A 267 -5.87 -4.35 1.27
N HIS A 268 -5.70 -3.08 1.69
CA HIS A 268 -5.96 -2.64 3.06
C HIS A 268 -7.00 -1.51 3.05
N LYS A 269 -8.10 -1.71 3.76
CA LYS A 269 -9.14 -0.69 3.97
C LYS A 269 -8.74 0.21 5.13
N LEU A 270 -8.48 1.47 4.83
CA LEU A 270 -8.20 2.46 5.87
C LEU A 270 -9.48 2.83 6.62
N MET A 271 -9.33 3.16 7.91
CA MET A 271 -10.44 3.61 8.75
C MET A 271 -11.17 4.79 8.08
N PRO A 272 -12.51 4.70 7.92
CA PRO A 272 -13.28 5.78 7.37
C PRO A 272 -13.23 7.01 8.29
N ARG A 273 -13.28 8.20 7.69
CA ARG A 273 -13.33 9.47 8.43
C ARG A 273 -14.60 10.21 8.05
N PHE A 274 -15.25 10.78 9.06
CA PHE A 274 -16.53 11.49 8.92
C PHE A 274 -16.40 12.90 9.45
N ALA A 275 -17.13 13.85 8.84
CA ALA A 275 -17.35 15.14 9.47
C ALA A 275 -18.42 14.97 10.57
N GLU A 276 -18.05 15.26 11.81
CA GLU A 276 -19.01 15.19 12.93
C GLU A 276 -19.86 16.46 12.98
N PRO A 277 -21.21 16.32 13.07
CA PRO A 277 -22.11 17.48 13.05
C PRO A 277 -22.07 18.33 14.33
N HIS A 278 -21.60 17.77 15.44
CA HIS A 278 -21.61 18.42 16.75
C HIS A 278 -20.33 18.06 17.54
N GLY A 279 -19.26 18.83 17.34
CA GLY A 279 -18.03 18.61 18.06
C GLY A 279 -16.95 19.61 17.67
N PRO A 280 -15.78 19.56 18.29
CA PRO A 280 -14.64 20.40 17.91
C PRO A 280 -14.14 20.11 16.47
N SER A 281 -14.56 19.01 15.87
CA SER A 281 -14.20 18.59 14.50
C SER A 281 -15.24 19.00 13.46
N TYR A 282 -15.68 20.26 13.47
CA TYR A 282 -16.64 20.78 12.49
C TYR A 282 -16.05 20.84 11.06
N ALA A 283 -14.73 20.78 10.95
CA ALA A 283 -14.02 20.75 9.68
C ALA A 283 -13.14 19.51 9.62
N LEU A 284 -13.25 18.80 8.50
CA LEU A 284 -12.38 17.68 8.15
C LEU A 284 -11.22 18.24 7.33
N ILE A 285 -10.01 18.19 7.88
CA ILE A 285 -8.78 18.54 7.15
C ILE A 285 -7.94 17.28 7.14
N ILE A 286 -7.84 16.63 5.98
CA ILE A 286 -7.12 15.36 5.84
C ILE A 286 -6.05 15.52 4.78
N PRO A 287 -4.78 15.62 5.18
CA PRO A 287 -3.67 15.46 4.27
C PRO A 287 -3.61 14.01 3.79
N GLN A 288 -3.40 13.84 2.50
CA GLN A 288 -3.16 12.55 1.85
C GLN A 288 -1.76 12.56 1.24
N ALA A 289 -1.08 11.44 1.25
CA ALA A 289 0.27 11.29 0.74
C ALA A 289 1.32 12.11 1.54
N GLN A 290 1.80 13.23 1.04
CA GLN A 290 2.81 14.05 1.73
C GLN A 290 2.16 14.93 2.80
N SER A 291 1.97 14.40 4.01
CA SER A 291 1.32 15.10 5.11
C SER A 291 2.17 16.22 5.73
N ASP A 292 3.49 16.05 5.77
CA ASP A 292 4.44 16.96 6.37
C ASP A 292 4.40 18.37 5.73
N VAL A 293 4.34 18.46 4.41
CA VAL A 293 4.22 19.74 3.68
C VAL A 293 2.91 20.44 4.00
N ILE A 294 1.81 19.68 4.03
CA ILE A 294 0.47 20.21 4.31
C ILE A 294 0.38 20.65 5.78
N GLU A 295 0.90 19.85 6.70
CA GLU A 295 0.95 20.16 8.13
C GLU A 295 1.80 21.40 8.38
N GLN A 296 2.94 21.53 7.70
CA GLN A 296 3.77 22.74 7.79
C GLN A 296 3.02 24.00 7.33
N VAL A 297 2.25 23.91 6.23
CA VAL A 297 1.43 25.03 5.75
C VAL A 297 0.30 25.35 6.72
N LEU A 298 -0.33 24.35 7.32
CA LEU A 298 -1.46 24.53 8.23
C LEU A 298 -1.04 25.01 9.63
N THR A 299 0.09 24.53 10.13
CA THR A 299 0.56 24.81 11.50
C THR A 299 1.66 25.87 11.56
N GLY A 300 2.32 26.15 10.45
CA GLY A 300 3.48 27.04 10.39
C GLY A 300 4.74 26.48 11.08
N ILE A 301 4.74 25.21 11.43
CA ILE A 301 5.85 24.56 12.15
C ILE A 301 6.46 23.50 11.26
N ASN A 302 7.78 23.53 11.13
CA ASN A 302 8.56 22.47 10.50
C ASN A 302 8.74 21.35 11.54
N THR A 303 8.04 20.22 11.37
CA THR A 303 8.12 19.04 12.26
C THR A 303 9.21 18.07 11.83
#